data_6de510180f7363150a93dadbfd1d5799
#
_entry.id   6de510180f7363150a93dadbfd1d5799
#
_cell.length_a   1.000
_cell.length_b   1.000
_cell.length_c   1.000
_cell.angle_alpha   90.00
_cell.angle_beta   90.00
_cell.angle_gamma   90.00
#
_symmetry.space_group_name_H-M   'P 1'
#
loop_
_entity.id
_entity.type
_entity.pdbx_description
1 polymer ?
#
loop_
_entity_poly.entity_id
_entity_poly.type
_entity_poly.pdbx_seq_one_letter_code
_entity_poly.pdbx_strand_id
1 'polypeptide(L)'
;DRVMVGIAKNHHLNLLAEKARKLGRKLPIAVAIGNHPAVLLGSQMYLGLGDDEHDVVGGLLGEPLELVRCRTVPLEVPAGAEIVLEGHIDNADPIEEGDVSEFHGFYVRYGAGTGGTITCVTHRREAIYQAILPGYAAEHCLLGALAIEAVTCQALQRVIPSVRRVLVTDGGMGRLHAIISMHRPRLGEGKRAAILAMGQVNLFKLVTVVEDDIDPEDPVAVEWSLAARFRGHEDMVVLPGMKADRCDPVHENLTVTKIGLVACTRPGDGERSSLSEFARAPGD
;
A
#
# COMPACT_ATOMS: atom_id res chain seq x y z
N ASP A 1 -22.30 20.12 -9.39
CA ASP A 1 -22.19 18.98 -10.31
C ASP A 1 -20.75 18.70 -10.77
N ARG A 2 -19.78 19.50 -10.37
CA ARG A 2 -18.35 19.29 -10.69
C ARG A 2 -17.60 18.68 -9.52
N VAL A 3 -16.67 17.79 -9.85
CA VAL A 3 -15.75 17.14 -8.90
C VAL A 3 -14.33 17.18 -9.44
N MET A 4 -13.36 17.18 -8.53
CA MET A 4 -11.96 16.95 -8.86
C MET A 4 -11.59 15.54 -8.42
N VAL A 5 -10.87 14.82 -9.30
CA VAL A 5 -10.36 13.49 -9.01
C VAL A 5 -8.84 13.52 -9.11
N GLY A 6 -8.17 13.26 -8.01
CA GLY A 6 -6.71 13.12 -7.97
C GLY A 6 -6.29 11.77 -8.57
N ILE A 7 -5.74 11.77 -9.78
CA ILE A 7 -5.29 10.55 -10.46
C ILE A 7 -3.77 10.52 -10.54
N ALA A 8 -3.16 9.50 -9.95
CA ALA A 8 -1.72 9.31 -10.09
C ALA A 8 -1.36 8.81 -11.50
N LYS A 9 -0.35 9.42 -12.12
CA LYS A 9 0.03 9.20 -13.53
C LYS A 9 0.34 7.75 -13.91
N ASN A 10 0.72 6.92 -12.94
CA ASN A 10 1.11 5.53 -13.18
C ASN A 10 0.04 4.50 -12.79
N HIS A 11 -1.15 4.94 -12.42
CA HIS A 11 -2.25 4.06 -12.03
C HIS A 11 -3.15 3.71 -13.22
N HIS A 12 -3.84 2.58 -13.13
CA HIS A 12 -4.72 2.06 -14.17
C HIS A 12 -5.78 3.08 -14.60
N LEU A 13 -6.36 3.83 -13.64
CA LEU A 13 -7.35 4.86 -13.95
C LEU A 13 -6.79 5.94 -14.87
N ASN A 14 -5.51 6.35 -14.72
CA ASN A 14 -4.89 7.29 -15.63
C ASN A 14 -4.72 6.71 -17.05
N LEU A 15 -4.33 5.44 -17.15
CA LEU A 15 -4.21 4.76 -18.45
C LEU A 15 -5.55 4.72 -19.16
N LEU A 16 -6.64 4.43 -18.45
CA LEU A 16 -8.00 4.43 -18.99
C LEU A 16 -8.44 5.82 -19.42
N ALA A 17 -8.18 6.85 -18.59
CA ALA A 17 -8.51 8.24 -18.92
C ALA A 17 -7.74 8.74 -20.15
N GLU A 18 -6.45 8.42 -20.28
CA GLU A 18 -5.65 8.73 -21.46
C GLU A 18 -6.15 8.01 -22.71
N LYS A 19 -6.53 6.73 -22.58
CA LYS A 19 -7.14 5.97 -23.68
C LYS A 19 -8.46 6.60 -24.14
N ALA A 20 -9.32 6.97 -23.20
CA ALA A 20 -10.59 7.64 -23.52
C ALA A 20 -10.34 8.98 -24.25
N ARG A 21 -9.40 9.79 -23.74
CA ARG A 21 -9.01 11.07 -24.36
C ARG A 21 -8.51 10.89 -25.80
N LYS A 22 -7.64 9.90 -26.05
CA LYS A 22 -7.15 9.58 -27.40
C LYS A 22 -8.27 9.19 -28.37
N LEU A 23 -9.37 8.65 -27.85
CA LEU A 23 -10.56 8.29 -28.62
C LEU A 23 -11.58 9.45 -28.73
N GLY A 24 -11.25 10.66 -28.25
CA GLY A 24 -12.15 11.79 -28.22
C GLY A 24 -13.36 11.62 -27.29
N ARG A 25 -13.23 10.80 -26.23
CA ARG A 25 -14.31 10.46 -25.30
C ARG A 25 -13.93 10.85 -23.88
N LYS A 26 -14.94 11.18 -23.07
CA LYS A 26 -14.80 11.27 -21.62
C LYS A 26 -14.86 9.88 -21.02
N LEU A 27 -14.13 9.62 -19.95
CA LEU A 27 -14.17 8.35 -19.24
C LEU A 27 -15.37 8.31 -18.30
N PRO A 28 -16.31 7.35 -18.46
CA PRO A 28 -17.36 7.17 -17.46
C PRO A 28 -16.79 6.71 -16.14
N ILE A 29 -17.29 7.23 -15.04
CA ILE A 29 -16.94 6.87 -13.68
C ILE A 29 -18.17 6.64 -12.83
N ALA A 30 -18.03 5.81 -11.79
CA ALA A 30 -18.96 5.68 -10.69
C ALA A 30 -18.18 5.68 -9.38
N VAL A 31 -18.53 6.57 -8.45
CA VAL A 31 -17.91 6.66 -7.13
C VAL A 31 -18.89 6.08 -6.11
N ALA A 32 -18.55 4.96 -5.52
CA ALA A 32 -19.35 4.27 -4.51
C ALA A 32 -18.83 4.63 -3.10
N ILE A 33 -19.66 5.26 -2.30
CA ILE A 33 -19.36 5.73 -0.94
C ILE A 33 -20.14 4.90 0.06
N GLY A 34 -19.54 4.60 1.22
CA GLY A 34 -20.19 3.82 2.27
C GLY A 34 -20.30 2.34 1.91
N ASN A 35 -19.15 1.73 1.59
CA ASN A 35 -19.07 0.33 1.26
C ASN A 35 -18.65 -0.53 2.46
N HIS A 36 -18.86 -1.85 2.33
CA HIS A 36 -18.29 -2.81 3.25
C HIS A 36 -16.75 -2.66 3.31
N PRO A 37 -16.09 -2.83 4.49
CA PRO A 37 -14.63 -2.68 4.62
C PRO A 37 -13.82 -3.53 3.64
N ALA A 38 -14.30 -4.72 3.26
CA ALA A 38 -13.64 -5.55 2.24
C ALA A 38 -13.51 -4.85 0.88
N VAL A 39 -14.48 -3.99 0.49
CA VAL A 39 -14.42 -3.19 -0.74
C VAL A 39 -13.32 -2.13 -0.64
N LEU A 40 -13.18 -1.51 0.54
CA LEU A 40 -12.10 -0.54 0.78
C LEU A 40 -10.72 -1.22 0.72
N LEU A 41 -10.58 -2.40 1.32
CA LEU A 41 -9.33 -3.18 1.23
C LEU A 41 -9.04 -3.61 -0.20
N GLY A 42 -10.02 -4.15 -0.92
CA GLY A 42 -9.88 -4.54 -2.32
C GLY A 42 -9.42 -3.38 -3.20
N SER A 43 -9.97 -2.18 -2.99
CA SER A 43 -9.60 -0.97 -3.74
C SER A 43 -8.15 -0.50 -3.53
N GLN A 44 -7.48 -0.97 -2.49
CA GLN A 44 -6.07 -0.66 -2.19
C GLN A 44 -5.10 -1.72 -2.72
N MET A 45 -5.60 -2.82 -3.31
CA MET A 45 -4.73 -3.88 -3.80
C MET A 45 -3.96 -3.46 -5.05
N TYR A 46 -2.68 -3.84 -5.11
CA TYR A 46 -1.83 -3.62 -6.27
C TYR A 46 -1.95 -4.82 -7.21
N LEU A 47 -2.99 -4.81 -8.03
CA LEU A 47 -3.27 -5.87 -9.00
C LEU A 47 -2.63 -5.59 -10.37
N GLY A 48 -2.54 -6.62 -11.21
CA GLY A 48 -2.12 -6.49 -12.60
C GLY A 48 -3.17 -5.79 -13.46
N LEU A 49 -2.74 -5.21 -14.58
CA LEU A 49 -3.69 -4.63 -15.53
C LEU A 49 -4.57 -5.73 -16.15
N GLY A 50 -5.85 -5.69 -15.88
CA GLY A 50 -6.83 -6.68 -16.33
C GLY A 50 -7.31 -7.64 -15.24
N ASP A 51 -6.70 -7.61 -14.06
CA ASP A 51 -7.26 -8.24 -12.87
C ASP A 51 -8.43 -7.38 -12.34
N ASP A 52 -9.37 -8.01 -11.62
CA ASP A 52 -10.55 -7.34 -11.08
C ASP A 52 -10.49 -7.31 -9.55
N GLU A 53 -10.51 -6.11 -8.98
CA GLU A 53 -10.55 -5.89 -7.54
C GLU A 53 -11.82 -6.49 -6.91
N HIS A 54 -12.92 -6.62 -7.64
CA HIS A 54 -14.13 -7.27 -7.15
C HIS A 54 -13.93 -8.77 -6.83
N ASP A 55 -13.05 -9.47 -7.56
CA ASP A 55 -12.70 -10.86 -7.28
C ASP A 55 -11.98 -10.97 -5.93
N VAL A 56 -11.09 -10.01 -5.63
CA VAL A 56 -10.40 -9.94 -4.32
C VAL A 56 -11.41 -9.69 -3.21
N VAL A 57 -12.35 -8.77 -3.44
CA VAL A 57 -13.41 -8.48 -2.46
C VAL A 57 -14.27 -9.71 -2.22
N GLY A 58 -14.65 -10.44 -3.26
CA GLY A 58 -15.36 -11.72 -3.14
C GLY A 58 -14.59 -12.74 -2.30
N GLY A 59 -13.27 -12.85 -2.54
CA GLY A 59 -12.39 -13.69 -1.73
C GLY A 59 -12.33 -13.30 -0.25
N LEU A 60 -12.32 -12.00 0.05
CA LEU A 60 -12.35 -11.47 1.43
C LEU A 60 -13.71 -11.70 2.12
N LEU A 61 -14.81 -11.64 1.38
CA LEU A 61 -16.15 -11.87 1.88
C LEU A 61 -16.48 -13.37 2.05
N GLY A 62 -15.77 -14.25 1.32
CA GLY A 62 -16.09 -15.67 1.21
C GLY A 62 -17.28 -15.96 0.31
N GLU A 63 -17.80 -14.96 -0.42
CA GLU A 63 -18.91 -15.04 -1.36
C GLU A 63 -18.73 -13.98 -2.47
N PRO A 64 -19.35 -14.16 -3.64
CA PRO A 64 -19.28 -13.16 -4.71
C PRO A 64 -19.81 -11.80 -4.26
N LEU A 65 -19.10 -10.72 -4.61
CA LEU A 65 -19.59 -9.37 -4.37
C LEU A 65 -20.83 -9.11 -5.24
N GLU A 66 -21.94 -8.78 -4.61
CA GLU A 66 -23.16 -8.38 -5.32
C GLU A 66 -22.97 -7.01 -5.98
N LEU A 67 -23.17 -6.95 -7.30
CA LEU A 67 -23.06 -5.73 -8.11
C LEU A 67 -24.41 -5.32 -8.68
N VAL A 68 -24.64 -4.02 -8.82
CA VAL A 68 -25.81 -3.45 -9.49
C VAL A 68 -25.37 -2.47 -10.58
N ARG A 69 -26.14 -2.41 -11.66
CA ARG A 69 -25.89 -1.49 -12.76
C ARG A 69 -26.14 -0.05 -12.36
N CYS A 70 -25.23 0.83 -12.75
CA CYS A 70 -25.44 2.28 -12.69
C CYS A 70 -26.62 2.70 -13.58
N ARG A 71 -27.21 3.86 -13.29
CA ARG A 71 -28.39 4.38 -14.02
C ARG A 71 -28.03 5.10 -15.29
N THR A 72 -26.92 5.83 -15.29
CA THR A 72 -26.55 6.76 -16.38
C THR A 72 -25.24 6.44 -17.06
N VAL A 73 -24.42 5.58 -16.48
CA VAL A 73 -23.15 5.14 -17.05
C VAL A 73 -23.11 3.62 -17.21
N PRO A 74 -22.38 3.06 -18.18
CA PRO A 74 -22.33 1.61 -18.44
C PRO A 74 -21.34 0.91 -17.47
N LEU A 75 -21.52 1.12 -16.17
CA LEU A 75 -20.70 0.57 -15.11
C LEU A 75 -21.58 -0.17 -14.09
N GLU A 76 -20.96 -0.99 -13.28
CA GLU A 76 -21.54 -1.67 -12.12
C GLU A 76 -20.84 -1.21 -10.85
N VAL A 77 -21.57 -1.22 -9.73
CA VAL A 77 -21.10 -0.81 -8.41
C VAL A 77 -21.57 -1.80 -7.35
N PRO A 78 -20.89 -1.89 -6.19
CA PRO A 78 -21.36 -2.72 -5.08
C PRO A 78 -22.79 -2.36 -4.68
N ALA A 79 -23.66 -3.37 -4.64
CA ALA A 79 -25.10 -3.21 -4.30
C ALA A 79 -25.28 -2.65 -2.88
N GLY A 80 -24.29 -2.88 -2.01
CA GLY A 80 -24.28 -2.41 -0.62
C GLY A 80 -23.89 -0.95 -0.42
N ALA A 81 -23.48 -0.21 -1.46
CA ALA A 81 -23.06 1.18 -1.35
C ALA A 81 -24.17 2.09 -0.76
N GLU A 82 -23.77 3.03 0.08
CA GLU A 82 -24.69 4.01 0.70
C GLU A 82 -25.06 5.12 -0.29
N ILE A 83 -24.06 5.63 -1.04
CA ILE A 83 -24.20 6.70 -2.02
C ILE A 83 -23.40 6.34 -3.26
N VAL A 84 -23.97 6.56 -4.44
CA VAL A 84 -23.25 6.40 -5.72
C VAL A 84 -23.34 7.69 -6.52
N LEU A 85 -22.18 8.20 -6.94
CA LEU A 85 -22.05 9.35 -7.84
C LEU A 85 -21.66 8.83 -9.21
N GLU A 86 -22.51 9.03 -10.21
CA GLU A 86 -22.24 8.62 -11.59
C GLU A 86 -21.89 9.83 -12.45
N GLY A 87 -20.94 9.69 -13.35
CA GLY A 87 -20.52 10.79 -14.19
C GLY A 87 -19.39 10.46 -15.14
N HIS A 88 -18.65 11.47 -15.53
CA HIS A 88 -17.55 11.36 -16.48
C HIS A 88 -16.39 12.25 -16.04
N ILE A 89 -15.18 11.78 -16.23
CA ILE A 89 -13.96 12.58 -16.06
C ILE A 89 -13.31 12.88 -17.41
N ASP A 90 -12.61 14.01 -17.46
CA ASP A 90 -11.91 14.51 -18.64
C ASP A 90 -10.54 15.05 -18.26
N ASN A 91 -9.48 14.39 -18.70
CA ASN A 91 -8.09 14.84 -18.44
C ASN A 91 -7.76 16.18 -19.13
N ALA A 92 -8.60 16.67 -20.04
CA ALA A 92 -8.46 17.98 -20.66
C ALA A 92 -9.08 19.11 -19.82
N ASP A 93 -9.76 18.78 -18.73
CA ASP A 93 -10.42 19.73 -17.82
C ASP A 93 -9.73 19.68 -16.43
N PRO A 94 -8.58 20.37 -16.25
CA PRO A 94 -7.89 20.38 -14.98
C PRO A 94 -8.63 21.25 -13.95
N ILE A 95 -8.68 20.76 -12.72
CA ILE A 95 -9.18 21.53 -11.55
C ILE A 95 -8.05 21.61 -10.53
N GLU A 96 -7.72 22.84 -10.10
CA GLU A 96 -6.70 23.05 -9.08
C GLU A 96 -7.10 22.37 -7.76
N GLU A 97 -6.17 21.60 -7.22
CA GLU A 97 -6.25 20.98 -5.91
C GLU A 97 -5.56 21.91 -4.90
N GLY A 98 -6.17 22.12 -3.75
CA GLY A 98 -5.54 22.82 -2.63
C GLY A 98 -4.43 22.00 -1.95
N ASP A 99 -4.03 22.47 -0.78
CA ASP A 99 -3.11 21.70 0.06
C ASP A 99 -3.83 20.48 0.63
N VAL A 100 -3.24 19.29 0.43
CA VAL A 100 -3.78 18.00 0.86
C VAL A 100 -2.94 17.46 2.01
N SER A 101 -3.58 17.04 3.09
CA SER A 101 -2.93 16.29 4.16
C SER A 101 -2.60 14.87 3.67
N GLU A 102 -1.37 14.43 3.88
CA GLU A 102 -0.90 13.12 3.45
C GLU A 102 -0.58 12.20 4.63
N PHE A 103 -0.48 10.89 4.37
CA PHE A 103 -0.22 9.85 5.37
C PHE A 103 1.01 10.11 6.25
N HIS A 104 1.99 10.84 5.75
CA HIS A 104 3.20 11.20 6.48
C HIS A 104 3.03 12.42 7.42
N GLY A 105 1.82 12.99 7.52
CA GLY A 105 1.52 14.09 8.43
C GLY A 105 1.91 15.49 7.93
N PHE A 106 2.36 15.63 6.69
CA PHE A 106 2.63 16.92 6.06
C PHE A 106 1.54 17.30 5.05
N TYR A 107 1.39 18.58 4.79
CA TYR A 107 0.59 19.06 3.67
C TYR A 107 1.41 19.04 2.38
N VAL A 108 0.79 18.57 1.31
CA VAL A 108 1.40 18.51 -0.02
C VAL A 108 0.48 19.18 -1.02
N ARG A 109 1.06 19.89 -1.98
CA ARG A 109 0.35 20.44 -3.13
C ARG A 109 0.71 19.66 -4.39
N TYR A 110 -0.26 18.94 -4.92
CA TYR A 110 -0.06 18.12 -6.12
C TYR A 110 -0.34 18.85 -7.43
N GLY A 111 -0.87 20.08 -7.37
CA GLY A 111 -1.29 20.87 -8.52
C GLY A 111 -2.69 20.49 -8.98
N ALA A 112 -2.93 20.55 -10.28
CA ALA A 112 -4.26 20.27 -10.83
C ALA A 112 -4.55 18.78 -10.92
N GLY A 113 -5.72 18.39 -10.43
CA GLY A 113 -6.33 17.08 -10.65
C GLY A 113 -7.20 17.05 -11.90
N THR A 114 -7.79 15.90 -12.20
CA THR A 114 -8.69 15.71 -13.34
C THR A 114 -10.10 16.16 -12.99
N GLY A 115 -10.69 17.03 -13.80
CA GLY A 115 -12.08 17.46 -13.64
C GLY A 115 -13.08 16.39 -14.06
N GLY A 116 -14.19 16.38 -13.36
CA GLY A 116 -15.31 15.50 -13.65
C GLY A 116 -16.66 16.22 -13.51
N THR A 117 -17.66 15.68 -14.17
CA THR A 117 -19.04 16.13 -14.06
C THR A 117 -19.89 14.95 -13.55
N ILE A 118 -20.60 15.18 -12.46
CA ILE A 118 -21.58 14.22 -11.91
C ILE A 118 -22.92 14.47 -12.58
N THR A 119 -23.49 13.42 -13.14
CA THR A 119 -24.75 13.45 -13.87
C THR A 119 -25.90 12.78 -13.12
N CYS A 120 -25.59 11.90 -12.18
CA CYS A 120 -26.58 11.22 -11.36
C CYS A 120 -26.02 10.95 -9.96
N VAL A 121 -26.89 11.10 -8.96
CA VAL A 121 -26.61 10.72 -7.58
C VAL A 121 -27.74 9.79 -7.14
N THR A 122 -27.38 8.58 -6.72
CA THR A 122 -28.29 7.65 -6.08
C THR A 122 -27.84 7.38 -4.65
N HIS A 123 -28.75 7.16 -3.75
CA HIS A 123 -28.43 6.91 -2.35
C HIS A 123 -29.52 6.09 -1.64
N ARG A 124 -29.15 5.45 -0.55
CA ARG A 124 -30.10 4.82 0.37
C ARG A 124 -31.02 5.88 1.00
N ARG A 125 -32.17 5.47 1.48
CA ARG A 125 -33.13 6.40 2.11
C ARG A 125 -32.52 7.12 3.31
N GLU A 126 -31.73 6.41 4.12
CA GLU A 126 -31.00 6.91 5.29
C GLU A 126 -29.51 6.63 5.09
N ALA A 127 -28.94 7.30 4.09
CA ALA A 127 -27.55 7.07 3.69
C ALA A 127 -26.56 7.57 4.72
N ILE A 128 -25.54 6.76 5.01
CA ILE A 128 -24.40 7.11 5.85
C ILE A 128 -23.24 7.57 4.94
N TYR A 129 -22.75 8.76 5.17
CA TYR A 129 -21.55 9.25 4.47
C TYR A 129 -20.30 8.75 5.18
N GLN A 130 -19.61 7.82 4.54
CA GLN A 130 -18.33 7.29 4.99
C GLN A 130 -17.19 8.14 4.40
N ALA A 131 -16.29 8.62 5.24
CA ALA A 131 -15.08 9.33 4.83
C ALA A 131 -13.86 8.68 5.46
N ILE A 132 -12.74 8.70 4.73
CA ILE A 132 -11.42 8.40 5.27
C ILE A 132 -10.73 9.75 5.43
N LEU A 133 -10.32 10.08 6.65
CA LEU A 133 -9.60 11.33 6.90
C LEU A 133 -8.17 11.19 6.33
N PRO A 134 -7.79 12.06 5.39
CA PRO A 134 -6.42 12.06 4.88
C PRO A 134 -5.47 12.57 5.96
N GLY A 135 -4.25 12.03 5.98
CA GLY A 135 -3.23 12.40 6.93
C GLY A 135 -2.68 11.20 7.70
N TYR A 136 -1.88 11.46 8.73
CA TYR A 136 -1.38 10.44 9.65
C TYR A 136 -2.51 9.99 10.58
N ALA A 137 -3.43 9.25 10.01
CA ALA A 137 -4.61 8.73 10.68
C ALA A 137 -4.68 7.22 10.47
N ALA A 138 -5.16 6.49 11.49
CA ALA A 138 -5.16 5.04 11.50
C ALA A 138 -5.85 4.44 10.27
N GLU A 139 -7.03 4.93 9.90
CA GLU A 139 -7.77 4.43 8.74
C GLU A 139 -7.05 4.67 7.41
N HIS A 140 -6.37 5.81 7.26
CA HIS A 140 -5.60 6.09 6.03
C HIS A 140 -4.35 5.21 5.94
N CYS A 141 -3.62 5.06 7.03
CA CYS A 141 -2.38 4.28 7.07
C CYS A 141 -2.67 2.77 6.98
N LEU A 142 -3.60 2.27 7.81
CA LEU A 142 -3.87 0.84 7.96
C LEU A 142 -4.44 0.20 6.68
N LEU A 143 -5.42 0.83 6.04
CA LEU A 143 -6.03 0.28 4.81
C LEU A 143 -4.99 -0.01 3.73
N GLY A 144 -4.07 0.92 3.52
CA GLY A 144 -3.03 0.70 2.54
C GLY A 144 -1.93 -0.23 3.01
N ALA A 145 -1.58 -0.21 4.31
CA ALA A 145 -0.58 -1.11 4.88
C ALA A 145 -0.97 -2.57 4.65
N LEU A 146 -2.19 -2.95 5.03
CA LEU A 146 -2.70 -4.33 4.89
C LEU A 146 -2.66 -4.83 3.44
N ALA A 147 -3.05 -3.99 2.48
CA ALA A 147 -3.00 -4.35 1.07
C ALA A 147 -1.55 -4.54 0.58
N ILE A 148 -0.64 -3.63 0.95
CA ILE A 148 0.78 -3.69 0.59
C ILE A 148 1.46 -4.92 1.21
N GLU A 149 1.17 -5.22 2.47
CA GLU A 149 1.68 -6.42 3.17
C GLU A 149 1.32 -7.70 2.42
N ALA A 150 0.02 -7.87 2.13
CA ALA A 150 -0.49 -9.08 1.49
C ALA A 150 0.15 -9.31 0.11
N VAL A 151 0.14 -8.29 -0.75
CA VAL A 151 0.69 -8.37 -2.12
C VAL A 151 2.20 -8.58 -2.08
N THR A 152 2.92 -7.86 -1.22
CA THR A 152 4.37 -7.98 -1.10
C THR A 152 4.77 -9.35 -0.57
N CYS A 153 4.11 -9.82 0.49
CA CYS A 153 4.38 -11.14 1.06
C CYS A 153 4.18 -12.25 0.02
N GLN A 154 3.05 -12.24 -0.68
CA GLN A 154 2.76 -13.23 -1.72
C GLN A 154 3.80 -13.20 -2.86
N ALA A 155 4.17 -12.02 -3.32
CA ALA A 155 5.14 -11.89 -4.40
C ALA A 155 6.54 -12.36 -3.99
N LEU A 156 6.97 -12.05 -2.77
CA LEU A 156 8.25 -12.50 -2.23
C LEU A 156 8.27 -14.04 -2.04
N GLN A 157 7.20 -14.61 -1.48
CA GLN A 157 7.10 -16.06 -1.24
C GLN A 157 7.19 -16.88 -2.52
N ARG A 158 6.73 -16.36 -3.67
CA ARG A 158 6.84 -17.04 -4.98
C ARG A 158 8.30 -17.28 -5.39
N VAL A 159 9.23 -16.45 -4.94
CA VAL A 159 10.65 -16.48 -5.34
C VAL A 159 11.62 -16.71 -4.19
N ILE A 160 11.18 -16.54 -2.96
CA ILE A 160 11.93 -16.75 -1.70
C ILE A 160 11.00 -17.44 -0.70
N PRO A 161 10.92 -18.78 -0.71
CA PRO A 161 9.99 -19.52 0.14
C PRO A 161 10.25 -19.39 1.65
N SER A 162 11.43 -18.92 2.04
CA SER A 162 11.78 -18.64 3.45
C SER A 162 11.06 -17.42 4.03
N VAL A 163 10.47 -16.53 3.21
CA VAL A 163 9.65 -15.40 3.68
C VAL A 163 8.39 -15.94 4.36
N ARG A 164 8.12 -15.45 5.58
CA ARG A 164 6.95 -15.84 6.40
C ARG A 164 5.92 -14.73 6.45
N ARG A 165 6.36 -13.52 6.68
CA ARG A 165 5.48 -12.37 6.88
C ARG A 165 6.13 -11.09 6.36
N VAL A 166 5.32 -10.17 5.93
CA VAL A 166 5.68 -8.78 5.67
C VAL A 166 4.76 -7.92 6.54
N LEU A 167 5.33 -7.04 7.32
CA LEU A 167 4.62 -6.04 8.10
C LEU A 167 5.01 -4.65 7.59
N VAL A 168 4.06 -3.78 7.36
CA VAL A 168 4.31 -2.37 7.06
C VAL A 168 4.02 -1.57 8.32
N THR A 169 5.05 -0.98 8.90
CA THR A 169 5.00 -0.47 10.27
C THR A 169 4.17 0.81 10.40
N ASP A 170 3.53 0.99 11.55
CA ASP A 170 2.83 2.23 11.90
C ASP A 170 3.80 3.42 11.97
N GLY A 171 4.99 3.24 12.56
CA GLY A 171 6.05 4.24 12.58
C GLY A 171 6.55 4.63 11.19
N GLY A 172 6.47 3.70 10.22
CA GLY A 172 6.69 3.94 8.78
C GLY A 172 5.44 4.48 8.08
N MET A 173 4.43 4.93 8.84
CA MET A 173 3.21 5.58 8.33
C MET A 173 2.38 4.68 7.41
N GLY A 174 2.46 3.36 7.61
CA GLY A 174 1.77 2.37 6.79
C GLY A 174 2.26 2.29 5.34
N ARG A 175 3.41 2.87 5.00
CA ARG A 175 3.90 2.96 3.61
C ARG A 175 5.42 2.87 3.45
N LEU A 176 6.20 3.52 4.32
CA LEU A 176 7.61 3.82 4.05
C LEU A 176 8.59 2.83 4.64
N HIS A 177 8.17 2.05 5.65
CA HIS A 177 9.00 1.04 6.31
C HIS A 177 8.29 -0.30 6.36
N ALA A 178 8.95 -1.33 5.80
CA ALA A 178 8.50 -2.72 5.89
C ALA A 178 9.47 -3.56 6.71
N ILE A 179 8.93 -4.49 7.50
CA ILE A 179 9.69 -5.55 8.17
C ILE A 179 9.34 -6.87 7.51
N ILE A 180 10.35 -7.62 7.08
CA ILE A 180 10.21 -8.93 6.46
C ILE A 180 10.71 -9.99 7.43
N SER A 181 9.84 -10.86 7.89
CA SER A 181 10.18 -12.02 8.70
C SER A 181 10.47 -13.23 7.82
N MET A 182 11.60 -13.91 8.05
CA MET A 182 12.07 -15.04 7.25
C MET A 182 12.44 -16.23 8.13
N HIS A 183 12.13 -17.45 7.67
CA HIS A 183 12.54 -18.67 8.37
C HIS A 183 13.93 -19.10 7.93
N ARG A 184 14.91 -19.02 8.81
CA ARG A 184 16.30 -19.45 8.59
C ARG A 184 16.81 -19.11 7.19
N PRO A 185 16.86 -17.82 6.82
CA PRO A 185 17.27 -17.42 5.48
C PRO A 185 18.71 -17.86 5.20
N ARG A 186 18.97 -18.29 3.98
CA ARG A 186 20.33 -18.55 3.53
C ARG A 186 21.09 -17.23 3.38
N LEU A 187 22.42 -17.32 3.43
CA LEU A 187 23.27 -16.15 3.23
C LEU A 187 22.91 -15.42 1.92
N GLY A 188 22.62 -14.12 2.03
CA GLY A 188 22.20 -13.27 0.92
C GLY A 188 20.70 -13.26 0.60
N GLU A 189 19.89 -14.21 1.10
CA GLU A 189 18.44 -14.21 0.86
C GLU A 189 17.74 -12.99 1.50
N GLY A 190 18.16 -12.58 2.69
CA GLY A 190 17.62 -11.38 3.34
C GLY A 190 17.83 -10.12 2.49
N LYS A 191 19.04 -9.94 1.94
CA LYS A 191 19.31 -8.82 1.02
C LYS A 191 18.45 -8.89 -0.24
N ARG A 192 18.33 -10.11 -0.81
CA ARG A 192 17.49 -10.33 -1.98
C ARG A 192 16.03 -9.97 -1.69
N ALA A 193 15.50 -10.36 -0.53
CA ALA A 193 14.14 -10.03 -0.11
C ALA A 193 13.94 -8.51 0.02
N ALA A 194 14.87 -7.82 0.67
CA ALA A 194 14.83 -6.37 0.82
C ALA A 194 14.85 -5.64 -0.55
N ILE A 195 15.76 -6.04 -1.45
CA ILE A 195 15.88 -5.45 -2.80
C ILE A 195 14.59 -5.66 -3.61
N LEU A 196 14.04 -6.88 -3.60
CA LEU A 196 12.81 -7.19 -4.33
C LEU A 196 11.61 -6.40 -3.78
N ALA A 197 11.46 -6.31 -2.45
CA ALA A 197 10.41 -5.51 -1.84
C ALA A 197 10.51 -4.03 -2.23
N MET A 198 11.70 -3.44 -2.14
CA MET A 198 11.94 -2.04 -2.53
C MET A 198 11.79 -1.80 -4.03
N GLY A 199 12.03 -2.80 -4.85
CA GLY A 199 11.81 -2.74 -6.30
C GLY A 199 10.34 -2.84 -6.69
N GLN A 200 9.55 -3.61 -5.94
CA GLN A 200 8.13 -3.82 -6.18
C GLN A 200 7.28 -2.65 -5.69
N VAL A 201 7.54 -2.17 -4.48
CA VAL A 201 6.77 -1.09 -3.84
C VAL A 201 7.55 0.21 -3.84
N ASN A 202 7.14 1.17 -4.64
CA ASN A 202 7.83 2.46 -4.76
C ASN A 202 7.93 3.22 -3.43
N LEU A 203 6.95 3.03 -2.54
CA LEU A 203 6.88 3.70 -1.25
C LEU A 203 7.87 3.16 -0.24
N PHE A 204 8.28 1.88 -0.32
CA PHE A 204 9.26 1.34 0.62
C PHE A 204 10.60 2.05 0.48
N LYS A 205 10.96 2.75 1.53
CA LYS A 205 12.21 3.50 1.67
C LYS A 205 13.18 2.82 2.60
N LEU A 206 12.65 2.18 3.63
CA LEU A 206 13.37 1.37 4.59
C LEU A 206 12.77 -0.04 4.62
N VAL A 207 13.61 -1.06 4.54
CA VAL A 207 13.20 -2.45 4.71
C VAL A 207 14.12 -3.12 5.73
N THR A 208 13.55 -3.60 6.82
CA THR A 208 14.24 -4.41 7.82
C THR A 208 13.90 -5.87 7.62
N VAL A 209 14.90 -6.75 7.61
CA VAL A 209 14.72 -8.19 7.52
C VAL A 209 15.15 -8.84 8.82
N VAL A 210 14.27 -9.62 9.42
CA VAL A 210 14.49 -10.35 10.67
C VAL A 210 14.20 -11.85 10.48
N GLU A 211 14.67 -12.68 11.38
CA GLU A 211 14.25 -14.09 11.44
C GLU A 211 12.89 -14.24 12.13
N ASP A 212 12.26 -15.40 11.94
CA ASP A 212 10.92 -15.69 12.46
C ASP A 212 10.88 -16.01 13.98
N ASP A 213 12.01 -15.96 14.67
CA ASP A 213 12.08 -15.90 16.12
C ASP A 213 11.83 -14.48 16.68
N ILE A 214 11.79 -13.47 15.81
CA ILE A 214 11.49 -12.08 16.11
C ILE A 214 10.06 -11.78 15.64
N ASP A 215 9.20 -11.34 16.57
CA ASP A 215 7.89 -10.82 16.20
C ASP A 215 8.05 -9.44 15.53
N PRO A 216 7.68 -9.28 14.25
CA PRO A 216 7.79 -8.00 13.57
C PRO A 216 6.86 -6.92 14.12
N GLU A 217 5.83 -7.29 14.92
CA GLU A 217 4.95 -6.34 15.60
C GLU A 217 5.53 -5.82 16.92
N ASP A 218 6.58 -6.48 17.44
CA ASP A 218 7.28 -5.99 18.64
C ASP A 218 8.48 -5.11 18.24
N PRO A 219 8.37 -3.77 18.35
CA PRO A 219 9.45 -2.87 17.96
C PRO A 219 10.69 -3.04 18.84
N VAL A 220 10.55 -3.51 20.07
CA VAL A 220 11.69 -3.76 20.98
C VAL A 220 12.46 -4.99 20.50
N ALA A 221 11.78 -6.06 20.13
CA ALA A 221 12.43 -7.26 19.58
C ALA A 221 13.12 -6.96 18.25
N VAL A 222 12.50 -6.16 17.38
CA VAL A 222 13.10 -5.73 16.10
C VAL A 222 14.35 -4.87 16.35
N GLU A 223 14.29 -3.91 17.25
CA GLU A 223 15.45 -3.08 17.62
C GLU A 223 16.57 -3.92 18.24
N TRP A 224 16.23 -4.87 19.12
CA TRP A 224 17.18 -5.82 19.64
C TRP A 224 17.90 -6.61 18.54
N SER A 225 17.15 -7.12 17.55
CA SER A 225 17.75 -7.90 16.46
C SER A 225 18.70 -7.05 15.62
N LEU A 226 18.37 -5.77 15.39
CA LEU A 226 19.25 -4.82 14.72
C LEU A 226 20.52 -4.54 15.55
N ALA A 227 20.39 -4.38 16.86
CA ALA A 227 21.54 -4.13 17.73
C ALA A 227 22.45 -5.36 17.87
N ALA A 228 21.85 -6.58 17.94
CA ALA A 228 22.60 -7.80 18.26
C ALA A 228 23.10 -8.57 17.02
N ARG A 229 22.37 -8.55 15.89
CA ARG A 229 22.65 -9.40 14.73
C ARG A 229 23.17 -8.65 13.51
N PHE A 230 22.84 -7.37 13.37
CA PHE A 230 23.17 -6.58 12.19
C PHE A 230 24.66 -6.21 12.13
N ARG A 231 25.33 -6.50 11.01
CA ARG A 231 26.72 -6.15 10.73
C ARG A 231 26.76 -5.10 9.61
N GLY A 232 26.92 -3.85 9.97
CA GLY A 232 26.67 -2.69 9.11
C GLY A 232 27.21 -2.78 7.68
N HIS A 233 28.47 -3.15 7.52
CA HIS A 233 29.10 -3.22 6.20
C HIS A 233 28.69 -4.44 5.37
N GLU A 234 28.24 -5.51 6.01
CA GLU A 234 27.88 -6.77 5.36
C GLU A 234 26.35 -6.93 5.17
N ASP A 235 25.55 -6.36 6.06
CA ASP A 235 24.11 -6.61 6.15
C ASP A 235 23.27 -5.43 5.66
N MET A 236 23.93 -4.35 5.24
CA MET A 236 23.27 -3.18 4.66
C MET A 236 23.15 -3.30 3.13
N VAL A 237 22.02 -2.82 2.63
CA VAL A 237 21.79 -2.56 1.21
C VAL A 237 21.46 -1.09 1.04
N VAL A 238 22.20 -0.38 0.19
CA VAL A 238 21.95 1.03 -0.13
C VAL A 238 21.69 1.14 -1.64
N LEU A 239 20.52 1.62 -2.01
CA LEU A 239 20.09 1.77 -3.40
C LEU A 239 19.83 3.26 -3.69
N PRO A 240 20.83 4.01 -4.16
CA PRO A 240 20.67 5.42 -4.50
C PRO A 240 19.87 5.58 -5.80
N GLY A 241 19.18 6.72 -5.93
CA GLY A 241 18.49 7.10 -7.16
C GLY A 241 17.30 6.21 -7.53
N MET A 242 16.74 5.47 -6.57
CA MET A 242 15.55 4.65 -6.79
C MET A 242 14.32 5.54 -6.96
N LYS A 243 13.37 5.08 -7.77
CA LYS A 243 12.10 5.78 -7.95
C LYS A 243 11.38 5.93 -6.61
N ALA A 244 11.01 7.17 -6.30
CA ALA A 244 10.13 7.51 -5.19
C ALA A 244 8.70 7.76 -5.68
N ASP A 245 7.75 7.74 -4.77
CA ASP A 245 6.44 8.31 -5.00
C ASP A 245 6.47 9.83 -4.81
N ARG A 246 5.55 10.54 -5.47
CA ARG A 246 5.43 12.00 -5.35
C ARG A 246 5.08 12.48 -3.94
N CYS A 247 4.53 11.59 -3.12
CA CYS A 247 4.21 11.88 -1.73
C CYS A 247 5.35 11.55 -0.75
N ASP A 248 6.51 11.03 -1.19
CA ASP A 248 7.65 10.89 -0.30
C ASP A 248 8.16 12.29 0.11
N PRO A 249 8.19 12.61 1.42
CA PRO A 249 8.45 13.99 1.88
C PRO A 249 9.87 14.50 1.60
N VAL A 250 10.80 13.61 1.26
CA VAL A 250 12.21 13.96 1.02
C VAL A 250 12.71 13.53 -0.36
N HIS A 251 11.79 13.26 -1.30
CA HIS A 251 12.22 12.92 -2.65
C HIS A 251 12.86 14.12 -3.37
N GLU A 252 13.85 13.84 -4.20
CA GLU A 252 14.41 14.80 -5.15
C GLU A 252 14.12 14.32 -6.57
N ASN A 253 13.40 15.11 -7.35
CA ASN A 253 13.02 14.74 -8.72
C ASN A 253 12.39 13.34 -8.86
N LEU A 254 11.55 12.96 -7.92
CA LEU A 254 10.91 11.63 -7.81
C LEU A 254 11.92 10.50 -7.64
N THR A 255 13.06 10.77 -7.03
CA THR A 255 14.06 9.77 -6.65
C THR A 255 14.40 9.87 -5.16
N VAL A 256 14.83 8.77 -4.60
CA VAL A 256 15.24 8.66 -3.19
C VAL A 256 16.28 7.54 -3.05
N THR A 257 17.10 7.62 -2.03
CA THR A 257 17.93 6.48 -1.60
C THR A 257 17.09 5.56 -0.73
N LYS A 258 17.04 4.26 -1.09
CA LYS A 258 16.38 3.22 -0.31
C LYS A 258 17.40 2.39 0.46
N ILE A 259 17.02 1.94 1.66
CA ILE A 259 17.91 1.20 2.56
C ILE A 259 17.27 -0.11 3.00
N GLY A 260 18.04 -1.19 2.89
CA GLY A 260 17.70 -2.49 3.47
C GLY A 260 18.67 -2.84 4.60
N LEU A 261 18.15 -3.30 5.73
CA LEU A 261 18.90 -3.75 6.91
C LEU A 261 18.56 -5.23 7.16
N VAL A 262 19.56 -6.11 7.19
CA VAL A 262 19.34 -7.55 7.40
C VAL A 262 19.87 -7.96 8.76
N ALA A 263 18.97 -8.21 9.71
CA ALA A 263 19.28 -8.55 11.10
C ALA A 263 18.93 -10.04 11.37
N CYS A 264 19.55 -10.93 10.58
CA CYS A 264 19.38 -12.39 10.72
C CYS A 264 20.64 -13.04 11.26
N THR A 265 20.48 -14.23 11.85
CA THR A 265 21.59 -15.07 12.24
C THR A 265 22.33 -15.60 11.01
N ARG A 266 23.58 -16.03 11.20
CA ARG A 266 24.39 -16.64 10.14
C ARG A 266 24.88 -18.02 10.56
N PRO A 267 25.21 -18.88 9.59
CA PRO A 267 25.92 -20.13 9.90
C PRO A 267 27.18 -19.84 10.71
N GLY A 268 27.27 -20.42 11.90
CA GLY A 268 28.40 -20.22 12.82
C GLY A 268 28.19 -19.20 13.94
N ASP A 269 27.10 -18.43 13.94
CA ASP A 269 26.76 -17.53 15.06
C ASP A 269 26.40 -18.31 16.34
N GLY A 270 26.02 -19.58 16.22
CA GLY A 270 25.67 -20.45 17.32
C GLY A 270 24.38 -20.08 18.02
N GLU A 271 24.05 -20.81 19.08
CA GLU A 271 22.81 -20.63 19.84
C GLU A 271 22.74 -19.28 20.59
N ARG A 272 23.89 -18.63 20.79
CA ARG A 272 24.00 -17.35 21.51
C ARG A 272 23.31 -16.15 20.84
N SER A 273 22.90 -16.30 19.61
CA SER A 273 22.19 -15.24 18.86
C SER A 273 20.67 -15.40 18.84
N SER A 274 20.13 -16.39 19.56
CA SER A 274 18.69 -16.63 19.68
C SER A 274 18.08 -15.80 20.80
N LEU A 275 16.99 -15.10 20.52
CA LEU A 275 16.23 -14.32 21.51
C LEU A 275 15.66 -15.21 22.63
N SER A 276 15.34 -16.46 22.33
CA SER A 276 14.78 -17.43 23.27
C SER A 276 15.74 -17.83 24.40
N GLU A 277 17.04 -17.59 24.24
CA GLU A 277 18.07 -17.90 25.23
C GLU A 277 18.40 -16.76 26.16
N PHE A 278 17.95 -15.56 25.89
CA PHE A 278 18.01 -14.47 26.88
C PHE A 278 17.04 -14.83 28.00
N ALA A 279 17.62 -15.39 29.08
CA ALA A 279 16.87 -15.81 30.24
C ALA A 279 15.84 -14.76 30.64
N ARG A 280 14.58 -15.09 30.51
CA ARG A 280 13.53 -14.43 31.26
C ARG A 280 13.91 -14.61 32.72
N ALA A 281 13.87 -13.52 33.48
CA ALA A 281 14.13 -13.59 34.93
C ALA A 281 13.21 -14.70 35.49
N PRO A 282 13.72 -15.54 36.41
CA PRO A 282 12.88 -16.54 37.06
C PRO A 282 11.72 -15.82 37.72
N GLY A 283 10.49 -15.96 37.18
CA GLY A 283 9.28 -15.35 37.74
C GLY A 283 8.49 -14.44 36.82
N ASP A 284 8.90 -14.27 35.53
CA ASP A 284 8.11 -13.58 34.48
C ASP A 284 7.28 -14.55 33.67
#